data_78149e3b6261d6f0957f044545449ff2
#
_entry.id   78149e3b6261d6f0957f044545449ff2
#
_cell.length_a   1.000
_cell.length_b   1.000
_cell.length_c   1.000
_cell.angle_alpha   90.00
_cell.angle_beta   90.00
_cell.angle_gamma   90.00
#
_symmetry.space_group_name_H-M   'P 1'
#
loop_
_entity.id
_entity.type
_entity.pdbx_description
1 polymer ?
#
loop_
_entity_poly.entity_id
_entity_poly.type
_entity_poly.pdbx_seq_one_letter_code
_entity_poly.pdbx_strand_id
1 'polypeptide(L)'
;MHLILCIDERDGLSFCGRRLSRDSRLIDHMLALTEGHTLWVHPYSEKLFPQGTVTVDEQFQTKAGQGDYCFVETVPLEILSENWESVTLYCWNRAYPATVKFDRKLLQAFRLTHREEFSGNSHEILTMERYTL
;
A
#
# COMPACT_ATOMS: atom_id res chain seq x y z
N MET A 1 8.06 -6.48 9.22
CA MET A 1 7.59 -5.92 7.93
C MET A 1 6.41 -4.96 8.17
N HIS A 2 6.33 -3.93 7.35
CA HIS A 2 5.22 -2.98 7.34
C HIS A 2 4.50 -3.09 6.00
N LEU A 3 3.18 -3.19 6.04
CA LEU A 3 2.35 -3.34 4.84
C LEU A 3 1.83 -1.98 4.37
N ILE A 4 1.87 -1.73 3.06
CA ILE A 4 1.26 -0.56 2.44
C ILE A 4 0.29 -1.02 1.36
N LEU A 5 -0.94 -0.53 1.43
CA LEU A 5 -2.00 -0.82 0.46
C LEU A 5 -2.66 0.48 -0.01
N CYS A 6 -3.24 0.45 -1.21
CA CYS A 6 -4.13 1.51 -1.69
C CYS A 6 -5.55 0.94 -1.76
N ILE A 7 -6.53 1.68 -1.24
CA ILE A 7 -7.93 1.27 -1.27
C ILE A 7 -8.83 2.40 -1.80
N ASP A 8 -9.95 2.01 -2.39
CA ASP A 8 -10.97 2.97 -2.80
C ASP A 8 -12.00 3.21 -1.66
N GLU A 9 -13.04 3.98 -1.93
CA GLU A 9 -14.07 4.32 -0.92
C GLU A 9 -14.83 3.10 -0.39
N ARG A 10 -14.78 1.98 -1.09
CA ARG A 10 -15.48 0.73 -0.73
C ARG A 10 -14.50 -0.38 -0.38
N ASP A 11 -13.31 -0.01 0.05
CA ASP A 11 -12.22 -0.94 0.39
C ASP A 11 -11.73 -1.77 -0.78
N GLY A 12 -11.97 -1.33 -2.02
CA GLY A 12 -11.47 -2.00 -3.22
C GLY A 12 -9.96 -1.94 -3.31
N LEU A 13 -9.33 -3.06 -3.66
CA LEU A 13 -7.88 -3.19 -3.83
C LEU A 13 -7.47 -3.27 -5.29
N SER A 14 -8.19 -4.07 -6.08
CA SER A 14 -7.84 -4.32 -7.47
C SER A 14 -9.07 -4.73 -8.28
N PHE A 15 -8.94 -4.61 -9.60
CA PHE A 15 -9.98 -5.03 -10.55
C PHE A 15 -9.35 -5.95 -11.59
N CYS A 16 -9.79 -7.20 -11.62
CA CYS A 16 -9.33 -8.21 -12.59
C CYS A 16 -7.79 -8.28 -12.68
N GLY A 17 -7.12 -8.26 -11.53
CA GLY A 17 -5.66 -8.34 -11.46
C GLY A 17 -4.94 -7.04 -11.79
N ARG A 18 -5.64 -5.90 -11.82
CA ARG A 18 -5.05 -4.60 -12.13
C ARG A 18 -5.30 -3.60 -11.01
N ARG A 19 -4.40 -2.62 -10.87
CA ARG A 19 -4.59 -1.53 -9.90
C ARG A 19 -5.80 -0.69 -10.27
N LEU A 20 -6.44 -0.10 -9.27
CA LEU A 20 -7.61 0.75 -9.46
C LEU A 20 -7.24 2.12 -10.01
N SER A 21 -6.12 2.66 -9.57
CA SER A 21 -5.67 4.00 -9.94
C SER A 21 -4.19 4.16 -9.66
N ARG A 22 -3.65 5.32 -10.00
CA ARG A 22 -2.28 5.72 -9.67
C ARG A 22 -2.20 7.23 -9.53
N ASP A 23 -1.22 7.69 -8.76
CA ASP A 23 -1.01 9.10 -8.52
C ASP A 23 0.46 9.33 -8.16
N SER A 24 1.13 10.23 -8.89
CA SER A 24 2.56 10.47 -8.67
C SER A 24 2.85 11.09 -7.31
N ARG A 25 1.96 11.90 -6.76
CA ARG A 25 2.14 12.49 -5.43
C ARG A 25 1.94 11.49 -4.31
N LEU A 26 1.09 10.47 -4.52
CA LEU A 26 0.98 9.36 -3.59
C LEU A 26 2.30 8.59 -3.53
N ILE A 27 2.91 8.35 -4.68
CA ILE A 27 4.22 7.68 -4.73
C ILE A 27 5.29 8.52 -4.01
N ASP A 28 5.32 9.83 -4.24
CA ASP A 28 6.26 10.72 -3.53
C ASP A 28 6.05 10.66 -2.02
N HIS A 29 4.79 10.66 -1.58
CA HIS A 29 4.46 10.55 -0.16
C HIS A 29 4.95 9.22 0.43
N MET A 30 4.73 8.12 -0.31
CA MET A 30 5.16 6.79 0.11
C MET A 30 6.70 6.70 0.22
N LEU A 31 7.42 7.28 -0.74
CA LEU A 31 8.88 7.31 -0.71
C LEU A 31 9.40 8.12 0.48
N ALA A 32 8.76 9.23 0.82
CA ALA A 32 9.10 10.02 2.00
C ALA A 32 8.81 9.24 3.29
N LEU A 33 7.67 8.54 3.34
CA LEU A 33 7.29 7.72 4.49
C LEU A 33 8.30 6.61 4.75
N THR A 34 8.85 6.02 3.71
CA THR A 34 9.74 4.86 3.80
C THR A 34 11.23 5.24 3.73
N GLU A 35 11.55 6.54 3.74
CA GLU A 35 12.93 7.01 3.65
C GLU A 35 13.78 6.38 4.77
N GLY A 36 14.97 5.91 4.40
CA GLY A 36 15.86 5.22 5.32
C GLY A 36 15.56 3.74 5.56
N HIS A 37 14.50 3.23 4.94
CA HIS A 37 14.08 1.83 5.01
C HIS A 37 14.03 1.21 3.62
N THR A 38 14.04 -0.11 3.55
CA THR A 38 13.85 -0.82 2.28
C THR A 38 12.37 -0.89 1.95
N LEU A 39 12.01 -0.46 0.75
CA LEU A 39 10.66 -0.61 0.22
C LEU A 39 10.66 -1.70 -0.85
N TRP A 40 9.98 -2.79 -0.56
CA TRP A 40 9.85 -3.94 -1.45
C TRP A 40 8.59 -3.81 -2.28
N VAL A 41 8.70 -4.12 -3.57
CA VAL A 41 7.55 -4.15 -4.48
C VAL A 41 7.62 -5.38 -5.39
N HIS A 42 6.45 -5.85 -5.83
CA HIS A 42 6.35 -6.86 -6.89
C HIS A 42 6.76 -6.21 -8.23
N PRO A 43 7.31 -6.99 -9.20
CA PRO A 43 7.65 -6.45 -10.53
C PRO A 43 6.52 -5.68 -11.20
N TYR A 44 5.27 -6.07 -10.97
CA TYR A 44 4.10 -5.36 -11.48
C TYR A 44 4.06 -3.89 -11.07
N SER A 45 4.53 -3.58 -9.86
CA SER A 45 4.48 -2.23 -9.28
C SER A 45 5.72 -1.39 -9.57
N GLU A 46 6.77 -1.97 -10.10
CA GLU A 46 8.08 -1.32 -10.28
C GLU A 46 7.97 0.00 -11.05
N LYS A 47 7.16 0.01 -12.12
CA LYS A 47 7.05 1.18 -13.01
C LYS A 47 6.40 2.40 -12.37
N LEU A 48 5.75 2.24 -11.23
CA LEU A 48 5.18 3.37 -10.49
C LEU A 48 6.25 4.23 -9.82
N PHE A 49 7.44 3.69 -9.63
CA PHE A 49 8.51 4.30 -8.84
C PHE A 49 9.68 4.74 -9.72
N PRO A 50 10.35 5.85 -9.37
CA PRO A 50 11.60 6.21 -10.02
C PRO A 50 12.63 5.08 -9.85
N GLN A 51 13.45 4.89 -10.87
CA GLN A 51 14.47 3.85 -10.88
C GLN A 51 15.41 3.99 -9.67
N GLY A 52 15.70 2.87 -9.01
CA GLY A 52 16.62 2.81 -7.88
C GLY A 52 16.01 3.19 -6.53
N THR A 53 14.69 3.48 -6.46
CA THR A 53 14.04 3.85 -5.21
C THR A 53 13.40 2.67 -4.48
N VAL A 54 13.23 1.53 -5.14
CA VAL A 54 12.56 0.35 -4.57
C VAL A 54 13.38 -0.91 -4.85
N THR A 55 13.13 -1.94 -4.04
CA THR A 55 13.70 -3.27 -4.24
C THR A 55 12.61 -4.18 -4.81
N VAL A 56 12.87 -4.76 -5.97
CA VAL A 56 11.88 -5.51 -6.74
C VAL A 56 12.12 -7.01 -6.60
N ASP A 57 11.08 -7.76 -6.21
CA ASP A 57 11.15 -9.21 -6.12
C ASP A 57 9.74 -9.81 -6.14
N GLU A 58 9.54 -10.88 -6.91
CA GLU A 58 8.24 -11.57 -6.97
C GLU A 58 7.85 -12.19 -5.63
N GLN A 59 8.83 -12.53 -4.79
CA GLN A 59 8.63 -13.19 -3.51
C GLN A 59 9.13 -12.31 -2.36
N PHE A 60 8.87 -11.01 -2.45
CA PHE A 60 9.36 -10.05 -1.46
C PHE A 60 8.95 -10.39 -0.03
N GLN A 61 7.77 -10.99 0.17
CA GLN A 61 7.28 -11.37 1.49
C GLN A 61 8.14 -12.40 2.21
N THR A 62 8.93 -13.19 1.47
CA THR A 62 9.86 -14.16 2.04
C THR A 62 11.24 -13.57 2.31
N LYS A 63 11.51 -12.39 1.78
CA LYS A 63 12.83 -11.73 1.85
C LYS A 63 12.84 -10.49 2.72
N ALA A 64 11.71 -9.78 2.80
CA ALA A 64 11.59 -8.59 3.63
C ALA A 64 11.75 -8.95 5.11
N GLY A 65 12.45 -8.12 5.83
CA GLY A 65 12.73 -8.30 7.24
C GLY A 65 12.06 -7.28 8.14
N GLN A 66 12.41 -7.32 9.41
CA GLN A 66 11.92 -6.37 10.40
C GLN A 66 12.28 -4.95 9.98
N GLY A 67 11.32 -4.04 10.02
CA GLY A 67 11.52 -2.65 9.65
C GLY A 67 11.38 -2.36 8.16
N ASP A 68 11.35 -3.38 7.29
CA ASP A 68 11.15 -3.19 5.87
C ASP A 68 9.67 -2.93 5.56
N TYR A 69 9.43 -2.20 4.48
CA TYR A 69 8.09 -1.92 3.96
C TYR A 69 7.81 -2.76 2.72
N CYS A 70 6.57 -3.20 2.58
CA CYS A 70 6.11 -3.93 1.40
C CYS A 70 4.87 -3.23 0.83
N PHE A 71 4.97 -2.74 -0.40
CA PHE A 71 3.83 -2.17 -1.11
C PHE A 71 3.18 -3.27 -1.96
N VAL A 72 1.90 -3.54 -1.68
CA VAL A 72 1.17 -4.66 -2.27
C VAL A 72 -0.02 -4.13 -3.06
N GLU A 73 -0.13 -4.51 -4.35
CA GLU A 73 -1.25 -4.10 -5.21
C GLU A 73 -2.14 -5.26 -5.66
N THR A 74 -1.55 -6.28 -6.26
CA THR A 74 -2.30 -7.32 -6.97
C THR A 74 -1.93 -8.74 -6.58
N VAL A 75 -1.22 -8.92 -5.47
CA VAL A 75 -0.79 -10.23 -5.01
C VAL A 75 -1.90 -10.96 -4.27
N PRO A 76 -1.79 -12.31 -4.09
CA PRO A 76 -2.78 -13.09 -3.37
C PRO A 76 -3.02 -12.57 -1.95
N LEU A 77 -4.27 -12.63 -1.50
CA LEU A 77 -4.68 -12.14 -0.19
C LEU A 77 -4.01 -12.87 0.98
N GLU A 78 -3.45 -14.05 0.75
CA GLU A 78 -2.71 -14.80 1.75
C GLU A 78 -1.54 -14.01 2.34
N ILE A 79 -0.97 -13.09 1.57
CA ILE A 79 0.09 -12.19 2.05
C ILE A 79 -0.40 -11.32 3.20
N LEU A 80 -1.69 -10.96 3.19
CA LEU A 80 -2.28 -10.09 4.21
C LEU A 80 -2.38 -10.78 5.58
N SER A 81 -2.21 -12.11 5.65
CA SER A 81 -2.24 -12.86 6.90
C SER A 81 -0.88 -12.98 7.58
N GLU A 82 0.17 -12.38 7.02
CA GLU A 82 1.49 -12.35 7.64
C GLU A 82 1.52 -11.49 8.91
N ASN A 83 2.58 -11.64 9.69
CA ASN A 83 2.76 -10.87 10.92
C ASN A 83 3.28 -9.47 10.61
N TRP A 84 2.38 -8.54 10.34
CA TRP A 84 2.73 -7.16 10.02
C TRP A 84 2.93 -6.34 11.29
N GLU A 85 3.97 -5.50 11.29
CA GLU A 85 4.23 -4.54 12.38
C GLU A 85 3.29 -3.35 12.28
N SER A 86 2.92 -2.97 11.06
CA SER A 86 1.95 -1.91 10.81
C SER A 86 1.28 -2.13 9.46
N VAL A 87 0.13 -1.47 9.28
CA VAL A 87 -0.58 -1.43 8.00
C VAL A 87 -0.84 0.04 7.67
N THR A 88 -0.38 0.48 6.52
CA THR A 88 -0.64 1.82 6.00
C THR A 88 -1.61 1.71 4.83
N LEU A 89 -2.73 2.42 4.92
CA LEU A 89 -3.73 2.50 3.87
C LEU A 89 -3.68 3.88 3.22
N TYR A 90 -3.46 3.89 1.91
CA TYR A 90 -3.65 5.08 1.10
C TYR A 90 -5.04 4.99 0.49
N CYS A 91 -5.86 6.02 0.73
CA CYS A 91 -7.25 6.07 0.28
C CYS A 91 -7.36 6.98 -0.93
N TRP A 92 -7.86 6.42 -2.04
CA TRP A 92 -8.07 7.18 -3.28
C TRP A 92 -9.15 8.25 -3.13
N ASN A 93 -10.09 8.05 -2.20
CA ASN A 93 -11.25 8.91 -1.97
C ASN A 93 -12.16 9.01 -3.21
N ARG A 94 -12.20 7.92 -3.96
CA ARG A 94 -13.08 7.70 -5.12
C ARG A 94 -13.52 6.25 -5.11
N ALA A 95 -14.64 5.98 -5.78
CA ALA A 95 -15.13 4.62 -6.01
C ALA A 95 -14.68 4.15 -7.40
N TYR A 96 -14.16 2.93 -7.48
CA TYR A 96 -13.77 2.27 -8.72
C TYR A 96 -14.41 0.88 -8.78
N PRO A 97 -14.63 0.31 -9.98
CA PRO A 97 -14.94 -1.12 -10.07
C PRO A 97 -13.82 -1.93 -9.42
N ALA A 98 -14.16 -2.86 -8.54
CA ALA A 98 -13.17 -3.71 -7.86
C ALA A 98 -13.67 -5.13 -7.77
N THR A 99 -12.79 -6.11 -8.02
CA THR A 99 -13.06 -7.53 -7.87
C THR A 99 -12.45 -8.10 -6.59
N VAL A 100 -11.47 -7.42 -6.03
CA VAL A 100 -10.82 -7.80 -4.77
C VAL A 100 -10.93 -6.64 -3.80
N LYS A 101 -11.36 -6.93 -2.57
CA LYS A 101 -11.54 -5.94 -1.53
C LYS A 101 -10.72 -6.26 -0.30
N PHE A 102 -10.29 -5.22 0.40
CA PHE A 102 -9.61 -5.33 1.68
C PHE A 102 -10.62 -5.68 2.78
N ASP A 103 -10.31 -6.70 3.57
CA ASP A 103 -11.13 -7.08 4.71
C ASP A 103 -10.64 -6.34 5.95
N ARG A 104 -11.41 -5.37 6.43
CA ARG A 104 -11.05 -4.56 7.60
C ARG A 104 -10.95 -5.37 8.88
N LYS A 105 -11.43 -6.59 8.92
CA LYS A 105 -11.22 -7.50 10.06
C LYS A 105 -9.75 -7.77 10.32
N LEU A 106 -8.91 -7.64 9.28
CA LEU A 106 -7.46 -7.78 9.42
C LEU A 106 -6.85 -6.69 10.31
N LEU A 107 -7.56 -5.59 10.53
CA LEU A 107 -7.13 -4.49 11.38
C LEU A 107 -7.58 -4.62 12.84
N GLN A 108 -8.26 -5.70 13.22
CA GLN A 108 -8.82 -5.84 14.59
C GLN A 108 -7.76 -5.76 15.69
N ALA A 109 -6.56 -6.26 15.42
CA ALA A 109 -5.46 -6.21 16.38
C ALA A 109 -4.67 -4.90 16.32
N PHE A 110 -5.01 -4.02 15.40
CA PHE A 110 -4.31 -2.76 15.16
C PHE A 110 -5.17 -1.59 15.59
N ARG A 111 -4.52 -0.43 15.81
CA ARG A 111 -5.21 0.83 16.10
C ARG A 111 -4.69 1.92 15.18
N LEU A 112 -5.55 2.86 14.82
CA LEU A 112 -5.18 4.01 14.01
C LEU A 112 -4.25 4.91 14.85
N THR A 113 -3.02 5.09 14.39
CA THR A 113 -2.02 5.91 15.08
C THR A 113 -1.69 7.20 14.35
N HIS A 114 -1.98 7.27 13.06
CA HIS A 114 -1.73 8.48 12.27
C HIS A 114 -2.69 8.53 11.09
N ARG A 115 -3.17 9.74 10.76
CA ARG A 115 -4.00 10.01 9.60
C ARG A 115 -3.65 11.39 9.08
N GLU A 116 -3.42 11.50 7.77
CA GLU A 116 -3.20 12.79 7.13
C GLU A 116 -3.82 12.82 5.75
N GLU A 117 -4.22 14.02 5.32
CA GLU A 117 -4.71 14.28 3.98
C GLU A 117 -3.67 15.10 3.22
N PHE A 118 -3.55 14.86 1.93
CA PHE A 118 -2.64 15.61 1.07
C PHE A 118 -3.21 15.70 -0.34
N SER A 119 -2.78 16.72 -1.08
CA SER A 119 -3.22 16.92 -2.46
C SER A 119 -2.55 15.91 -3.36
N GLY A 120 -3.35 15.23 -4.20
CA GLY A 120 -2.85 14.35 -5.24
C GLY A 120 -2.49 15.11 -6.52
N ASN A 121 -2.00 14.37 -7.51
CA ASN A 121 -1.76 14.87 -8.84
C ASN A 121 -3.00 14.68 -9.72
N SER A 122 -3.45 13.42 -9.86
CA SER A 122 -4.68 13.06 -10.59
C SER A 122 -5.90 12.94 -9.68
N HIS A 123 -5.72 13.09 -8.38
CA HIS A 123 -6.76 13.08 -7.35
C HIS A 123 -6.71 14.37 -6.57
N GLU A 124 -7.87 14.92 -6.24
CA GLU A 124 -7.94 16.18 -5.51
C GLU A 124 -7.34 16.06 -4.12
N ILE A 125 -7.86 15.11 -3.33
CA ILE A 125 -7.39 14.82 -1.97
C ILE A 125 -7.18 13.32 -1.82
N LEU A 126 -6.01 12.95 -1.30
CA LEU A 126 -5.67 11.59 -0.90
C LEU A 126 -5.56 11.53 0.62
N THR A 127 -5.83 10.38 1.20
CA THR A 127 -5.71 10.18 2.65
C THR A 127 -4.73 9.04 2.93
N MET A 128 -3.85 9.24 3.92
CA MET A 128 -3.01 8.17 4.43
C MET A 128 -3.43 7.86 5.87
N GLU A 129 -3.65 6.59 6.16
CA GLU A 129 -3.98 6.09 7.49
C GLU A 129 -2.96 5.02 7.88
N ARG A 130 -2.37 5.18 9.07
CA ARG A 130 -1.42 4.20 9.59
C ARG A 130 -2.02 3.51 10.82
N TYR A 131 -1.99 2.19 10.79
CA TYR A 131 -2.47 1.31 11.86
C TYR A 131 -1.28 0.54 12.43
N THR A 132 -1.14 0.55 13.76
CA THR A 132 -0.07 -0.18 14.46
C THR A 132 -0.66 -1.05 15.56
N LEU A 133 0.11 -2.05 15.96
CA LEU A 133 -0.26 -2.93 17.07
C LEU A 133 -0.33 -2.19 18.41
#